data_6c027ce305fb4479c9053db1b426ec0c
#
_entry.id   6c027ce305fb4479c9053db1b426ec0c
#
_cell.length_a   1.000
_cell.length_b   1.000
_cell.length_c   1.000
_cell.angle_alpha   90.00
_cell.angle_beta   90.00
_cell.angle_gamma   90.00
#
_symmetry.space_group_name_H-M   'P 1'
#
loop_
_entity.id
_entity.type
_entity.pdbx_description
1 polymer ?
#
loop_
_entity_poly.entity_id
_entity_poly.type
_entity_poly.pdbx_seq_one_letter_code
_entity_poly.pdbx_strand_id
1 'polypeptide(L)'
;EGQSYELEKDVIVVTSRDVKEKDQASIAEDLMNKLQSKSFEENLADHTATWKKRWETSDVEIAGDAAAQQGIRFNIVQLFMTYYGEDERLNVGPKGFTGEKYGGATYWDTEAFIVPMYLAITKPDVTKALLQYRHNQLPGAYHNAKEQGLPGALFPMVTFNGIECHNEWEITFEEIHRNADIPHAIAMYTEYTGDDSYVKNEGMDVLVGTARFWAARVHWSKWRNKYVMHGVTGPNEYENNVNNNWFTSTMARW
;
A
#
# COMPACT_ATOMS: atom_id res chain seq x y z
N GLU A 1 -17.92 30.83 37.48
CA GLU A 1 -18.75 29.74 36.96
C GLU A 1 -19.63 30.29 35.87
N GLY A 2 -19.60 29.59 34.64
CA GLY A 2 -20.46 29.94 33.52
C GLY A 2 -19.82 30.79 32.40
N GLN A 3 -18.50 30.97 32.38
CA GLN A 3 -17.79 31.57 31.23
C GLN A 3 -17.40 30.48 30.25
N SER A 4 -17.72 30.66 28.96
CA SER A 4 -17.22 29.82 27.85
C SER A 4 -15.97 30.45 27.27
N TYR A 5 -14.99 29.62 26.99
CA TYR A 5 -13.77 30.00 26.27
C TYR A 5 -13.68 29.18 25.02
N GLU A 6 -13.31 29.80 23.92
CA GLU A 6 -13.06 29.16 22.63
C GLU A 6 -11.58 29.24 22.31
N LEU A 7 -11.00 28.14 21.84
CA LEU A 7 -9.61 28.06 21.42
C LEU A 7 -9.59 27.46 20.02
N GLU A 8 -9.03 28.19 19.08
CA GLU A 8 -8.74 27.69 17.72
C GLU A 8 -7.25 27.40 17.61
N LYS A 9 -6.91 26.28 16.96
CA LYS A 9 -5.52 25.88 16.71
C LYS A 9 -5.38 25.49 15.24
N ASP A 10 -4.61 26.28 14.52
CA ASP A 10 -4.23 26.00 13.13
C ASP A 10 -2.86 25.35 13.08
N VAL A 11 -2.72 24.34 12.23
CA VAL A 11 -1.45 23.62 12.01
C VAL A 11 -1.25 23.38 10.52
N ILE A 12 -0.08 23.78 10.03
CA ILE A 12 0.40 23.47 8.68
C ILE A 12 1.60 22.54 8.78
N VAL A 13 1.63 21.51 7.94
CA VAL A 13 2.76 20.59 7.82
C VAL A 13 3.24 20.65 6.37
N VAL A 14 4.52 20.96 6.19
CA VAL A 14 5.20 20.99 4.88
C VAL A 14 6.46 20.14 4.98
N THR A 15 6.66 19.28 3.99
CA THR A 15 7.76 18.33 3.97
C THR A 15 8.61 18.47 2.72
N SER A 16 9.75 17.77 2.66
CA SER A 16 10.59 17.69 1.46
C SER A 16 9.91 16.95 0.29
N ARG A 17 8.78 16.27 0.53
CA ARG A 17 7.95 15.69 -0.52
C ARG A 17 7.10 16.74 -1.24
N ASP A 18 6.74 17.81 -0.54
CA ASP A 18 5.90 18.89 -1.08
C ASP A 18 6.75 19.89 -1.87
N VAL A 19 7.83 20.36 -1.25
CA VAL A 19 8.71 21.39 -1.83
C VAL A 19 10.15 21.20 -1.38
N LYS A 20 11.08 21.89 -2.04
CA LYS A 20 12.51 21.91 -1.65
C LYS A 20 12.67 22.53 -0.26
N GLU A 21 13.65 22.06 0.50
CA GLU A 21 13.92 22.49 1.89
C GLU A 21 13.94 24.03 2.06
N LYS A 22 14.62 24.73 1.16
CA LYS A 22 14.74 26.20 1.18
C LYS A 22 13.40 26.93 1.04
N ASP A 23 12.40 26.30 0.47
CA ASP A 23 11.10 26.90 0.16
C ASP A 23 10.01 26.48 1.18
N GLN A 24 10.31 25.53 2.09
CA GLN A 24 9.32 24.97 3.03
C GLN A 24 8.71 26.01 3.96
N ALA A 25 9.55 26.90 4.51
CA ALA A 25 9.08 27.94 5.44
C ALA A 25 8.12 28.93 4.77
N SER A 26 8.47 29.43 3.58
CA SER A 26 7.61 30.38 2.84
C SER A 26 6.30 29.73 2.39
N ILE A 27 6.33 28.49 1.94
CA ILE A 27 5.11 27.74 1.56
C ILE A 27 4.22 27.47 2.79
N ALA A 28 4.82 27.12 3.92
CA ALA A 28 4.05 26.93 5.16
C ALA A 28 3.35 28.24 5.60
N GLU A 29 4.05 29.38 5.48
CA GLU A 29 3.48 30.69 5.78
C GLU A 29 2.33 31.04 4.83
N ASP A 30 2.51 30.84 3.51
CA ASP A 30 1.45 31.08 2.52
C ASP A 30 0.22 30.21 2.76
N LEU A 31 0.42 28.93 3.09
CA LEU A 31 -0.67 28.01 3.41
C LEU A 31 -1.40 28.42 4.72
N MET A 32 -0.65 28.86 5.73
CA MET A 32 -1.23 29.36 6.98
C MET A 32 -2.07 30.61 6.73
N ASN A 33 -1.55 31.57 5.98
CA ASN A 33 -2.27 32.78 5.60
C ASN A 33 -3.56 32.45 4.82
N LYS A 34 -3.49 31.48 3.92
CA LYS A 34 -4.67 31.01 3.18
C LYS A 34 -5.69 30.33 4.10
N LEU A 35 -5.26 29.51 5.05
CA LEU A 35 -6.14 28.86 6.03
C LEU A 35 -6.83 29.91 6.89
N GLN A 36 -6.09 30.87 7.43
CA GLN A 36 -6.58 31.93 8.31
C GLN A 36 -7.39 33.01 7.59
N SER A 37 -7.37 33.05 6.25
CA SER A 37 -8.26 33.95 5.49
C SER A 37 -9.71 33.49 5.47
N LYS A 38 -10.00 32.29 5.97
CA LYS A 38 -11.34 31.69 6.11
C LYS A 38 -11.66 31.51 7.59
N SER A 39 -12.95 31.57 7.91
CA SER A 39 -13.43 31.20 9.25
C SER A 39 -13.32 29.67 9.46
N PHE A 40 -13.40 29.25 10.72
CA PHE A 40 -13.48 27.83 11.06
C PHE A 40 -14.64 27.13 10.37
N GLU A 41 -15.81 27.76 10.30
CA GLU A 41 -17.00 27.23 9.66
C GLU A 41 -16.81 27.05 8.13
N GLU A 42 -16.13 27.99 7.48
CA GLU A 42 -15.82 27.87 6.04
C GLU A 42 -14.82 26.71 5.78
N ASN A 43 -13.78 26.60 6.61
CA ASN A 43 -12.83 25.49 6.53
C ASN A 43 -13.51 24.14 6.80
N LEU A 44 -14.41 24.07 7.79
CA LEU A 44 -15.19 22.88 8.11
C LEU A 44 -16.14 22.52 6.96
N ALA A 45 -16.77 23.51 6.30
CA ALA A 45 -17.63 23.27 5.15
C ALA A 45 -16.84 22.67 3.97
N ASP A 46 -15.66 23.19 3.66
CA ASP A 46 -14.78 22.67 2.61
C ASP A 46 -14.33 21.21 2.91
N HIS A 47 -13.94 20.96 4.15
CA HIS A 47 -13.58 19.61 4.64
C HIS A 47 -14.76 18.65 4.49
N THR A 48 -15.93 19.05 4.95
CA THR A 48 -17.16 18.24 4.87
C THR A 48 -17.53 17.95 3.42
N ALA A 49 -17.43 18.92 2.52
CA ALA A 49 -17.71 18.75 1.09
C ALA A 49 -16.73 17.73 0.44
N THR A 50 -15.46 17.78 0.82
CA THR A 50 -14.46 16.82 0.34
C THR A 50 -14.78 15.39 0.78
N TRP A 51 -15.07 15.20 2.06
CA TRP A 51 -15.44 13.89 2.58
C TRP A 51 -16.76 13.37 2.04
N LYS A 52 -17.74 14.25 1.84
CA LYS A 52 -19.01 13.87 1.21
C LYS A 52 -18.80 13.25 -0.18
N LYS A 53 -17.93 13.84 -1.01
CA LYS A 53 -17.60 13.28 -2.33
C LYS A 53 -16.93 11.90 -2.24
N ARG A 54 -16.09 11.67 -1.22
CA ARG A 54 -15.48 10.34 -0.99
C ARG A 54 -16.55 9.32 -0.60
N TRP A 55 -17.46 9.70 0.29
CA TRP A 55 -18.54 8.83 0.75
C TRP A 55 -19.59 8.49 -0.33
N GLU A 56 -19.80 9.32 -1.35
CA GLU A 56 -20.76 9.06 -2.44
C GLU A 56 -20.49 7.72 -3.16
N THR A 57 -19.25 7.25 -3.20
CA THR A 57 -18.88 6.00 -3.86
C THR A 57 -18.42 4.91 -2.88
N SER A 58 -18.14 5.26 -1.63
CA SER A 58 -17.41 4.38 -0.71
C SER A 58 -18.24 3.90 0.46
N ASP A 59 -19.45 4.41 0.63
CA ASP A 59 -20.28 4.01 1.77
C ASP A 59 -20.80 2.58 1.62
N VAL A 60 -20.81 1.86 2.73
CA VAL A 60 -21.38 0.51 2.84
C VAL A 60 -22.48 0.57 3.88
N GLU A 61 -23.69 0.22 3.47
CA GLU A 61 -24.87 0.23 4.35
C GLU A 61 -25.12 -1.17 4.93
N ILE A 62 -25.20 -1.26 6.27
CA ILE A 62 -25.50 -2.48 7.01
C ILE A 62 -26.81 -2.24 7.78
N ALA A 63 -27.86 -2.95 7.37
CA ALA A 63 -29.16 -2.89 8.06
C ALA A 63 -29.20 -3.84 9.26
N GLY A 64 -29.78 -3.36 10.37
CA GLY A 64 -30.05 -4.19 11.55
C GLY A 64 -28.93 -4.32 12.56
N ASP A 65 -27.71 -3.81 12.27
CA ASP A 65 -26.58 -3.80 13.20
C ASP A 65 -25.84 -2.44 13.16
N ALA A 66 -26.16 -1.56 14.10
CA ALA A 66 -25.57 -0.24 14.21
C ALA A 66 -24.07 -0.30 14.58
N ALA A 67 -23.64 -1.29 15.34
CA ALA A 67 -22.24 -1.44 15.72
C ALA A 67 -21.38 -1.88 14.52
N ALA A 68 -21.86 -2.83 13.72
CA ALA A 68 -21.21 -3.23 12.48
C ALA A 68 -21.17 -2.07 11.46
N GLN A 69 -22.25 -1.29 11.34
CA GLN A 69 -22.30 -0.10 10.49
C GLN A 69 -21.26 0.94 10.90
N GLN A 70 -21.14 1.21 12.20
CA GLN A 70 -20.11 2.13 12.70
C GLN A 70 -18.72 1.57 12.46
N GLY A 71 -18.50 0.30 12.69
CA GLY A 71 -17.22 -0.38 12.53
C GLY A 71 -16.69 -0.32 11.10
N ILE A 72 -17.53 -0.63 10.10
CA ILE A 72 -17.11 -0.58 8.69
C ILE A 72 -16.76 0.85 8.25
N ARG A 73 -17.58 1.84 8.59
CA ARG A 73 -17.31 3.24 8.27
C ARG A 73 -16.05 3.75 8.95
N PHE A 74 -15.82 3.37 10.21
CA PHE A 74 -14.59 3.70 10.93
C PHE A 74 -13.34 3.15 10.20
N ASN A 75 -13.36 1.88 9.79
CA ASN A 75 -12.24 1.28 9.07
C ASN A 75 -11.99 1.95 7.72
N ILE A 76 -13.02 2.27 6.96
CA ILE A 76 -12.90 3.02 5.70
C ILE A 76 -12.25 4.37 5.93
N VAL A 77 -12.70 5.14 6.94
CA VAL A 77 -12.12 6.44 7.29
C VAL A 77 -10.65 6.33 7.64
N GLN A 78 -10.24 5.32 8.44
CA GLN A 78 -8.86 5.11 8.83
C GLN A 78 -7.94 4.89 7.61
N LEU A 79 -8.37 4.10 6.64
CA LEU A 79 -7.61 3.89 5.42
C LEU A 79 -7.58 5.14 4.54
N PHE A 80 -8.70 5.83 4.36
CA PHE A 80 -8.79 7.04 3.53
C PHE A 80 -8.06 8.26 4.11
N MET A 81 -7.91 8.35 5.44
CA MET A 81 -7.06 9.35 6.08
C MET A 81 -5.58 9.11 5.81
N THR A 82 -5.20 7.86 5.56
CA THR A 82 -3.82 7.50 5.24
C THR A 82 -3.53 7.70 3.76
N TYR A 83 -4.44 7.28 2.90
CA TYR A 83 -4.21 7.26 1.46
C TYR A 83 -5.52 7.33 0.66
N TYR A 84 -5.56 8.20 -0.32
CA TYR A 84 -6.67 8.31 -1.27
C TYR A 84 -6.22 8.62 -2.70
N GLY A 85 -5.01 8.23 -3.08
CA GLY A 85 -4.50 8.32 -4.46
C GLY A 85 -3.93 9.66 -4.88
N GLU A 86 -3.74 10.61 -3.94
CA GLU A 86 -3.24 11.95 -4.27
C GLU A 86 -1.74 11.99 -4.60
N ASP A 87 -0.97 11.02 -4.12
CA ASP A 87 0.48 10.96 -4.32
C ASP A 87 0.95 9.51 -4.51
N GLU A 88 1.39 9.18 -5.72
CA GLU A 88 1.90 7.86 -6.09
C GLU A 88 3.25 7.48 -5.43
N ARG A 89 3.86 8.43 -4.70
CA ARG A 89 5.06 8.17 -3.88
C ARG A 89 4.73 7.64 -2.50
N LEU A 90 3.44 7.61 -2.15
CA LEU A 90 2.92 7.17 -0.86
C LEU A 90 2.17 5.83 -0.99
N ASN A 91 2.01 5.17 0.14
CA ASN A 91 1.29 3.91 0.23
C ASN A 91 0.51 3.85 1.56
N VAL A 92 -0.26 2.80 1.75
CA VAL A 92 -1.01 2.52 2.98
C VAL A 92 -0.56 1.19 3.57
N GLY A 93 -0.14 1.22 4.83
CA GLY A 93 0.25 0.02 5.56
C GLY A 93 -0.94 -0.73 6.18
N PRO A 94 -0.68 -1.87 6.85
CA PRO A 94 -1.71 -2.82 7.32
C PRO A 94 -2.76 -2.21 8.25
N LYS A 95 -2.40 -1.20 9.03
CA LYS A 95 -3.27 -0.55 10.03
C LYS A 95 -3.73 0.84 9.62
N GLY A 96 -3.44 1.27 8.39
CA GLY A 96 -3.68 2.64 8.01
C GLY A 96 -2.92 3.60 8.93
N PHE A 97 -3.53 4.73 9.27
CA PHE A 97 -2.89 5.77 10.09
C PHE A 97 -2.86 5.45 11.59
N THR A 98 -3.77 4.61 12.09
CA THR A 98 -3.96 4.41 13.53
C THR A 98 -3.04 3.38 14.18
N GLY A 99 -2.26 2.65 13.40
CA GLY A 99 -1.39 1.61 13.95
C GLY A 99 -0.02 2.16 14.32
N GLU A 100 0.28 2.31 15.58
CA GLU A 100 1.66 2.51 16.05
C GLU A 100 2.55 1.29 15.70
N LYS A 101 1.96 0.12 15.68
CA LYS A 101 2.58 -1.09 15.12
C LYS A 101 2.70 -0.93 13.63
N TYR A 102 3.79 -1.39 13.06
CA TYR A 102 4.16 -1.31 11.64
C TYR A 102 4.63 0.08 11.16
N GLY A 103 4.55 1.13 11.99
CA GLY A 103 5.15 2.44 11.71
C GLY A 103 4.70 3.14 10.41
N GLY A 104 3.56 2.74 9.83
CA GLY A 104 3.12 3.23 8.52
C GLY A 104 3.88 2.62 7.32
N ALA A 105 4.73 1.60 7.54
CA ALA A 105 5.46 0.94 6.48
C ALA A 105 4.53 0.11 5.56
N THR A 106 4.96 -0.07 4.33
CA THR A 106 4.27 -0.90 3.35
C THR A 106 4.61 -2.37 3.56
N TYR A 107 3.59 -3.20 3.56
CA TYR A 107 3.64 -4.67 3.59
C TYR A 107 2.85 -5.24 2.41
N TRP A 108 2.77 -6.57 2.31
CA TRP A 108 1.97 -7.26 1.30
C TRP A 108 0.44 -7.11 1.50
N ASP A 109 0.03 -6.66 2.67
CA ASP A 109 -1.38 -6.37 3.01
C ASP A 109 -2.01 -5.38 2.01
N THR A 110 -1.24 -4.45 1.50
CA THR A 110 -1.71 -3.47 0.52
C THR A 110 -2.26 -4.17 -0.71
N GLU A 111 -1.53 -5.09 -1.30
CA GLU A 111 -1.92 -5.78 -2.52
C GLU A 111 -2.97 -6.87 -2.25
N ALA A 112 -2.80 -7.62 -1.16
CA ALA A 112 -3.68 -8.75 -0.88
C ALA A 112 -5.07 -8.35 -0.35
N PHE A 113 -5.17 -7.26 0.43
CA PHE A 113 -6.41 -6.90 1.13
C PHE A 113 -6.90 -5.49 0.81
N ILE A 114 -6.01 -4.52 0.71
CA ILE A 114 -6.38 -3.12 0.55
C ILE A 114 -6.73 -2.81 -0.91
N VAL A 115 -5.95 -3.28 -1.87
CA VAL A 115 -6.26 -3.12 -3.31
C VAL A 115 -7.66 -3.64 -3.66
N PRO A 116 -8.08 -4.86 -3.28
CA PRO A 116 -9.43 -5.33 -3.52
C PRO A 116 -10.51 -4.41 -2.95
N MET A 117 -10.29 -3.89 -1.73
CA MET A 117 -11.23 -2.96 -1.11
C MET A 117 -11.29 -1.63 -1.89
N TYR A 118 -10.14 -1.03 -2.22
CA TYR A 118 -10.11 0.22 -2.98
C TYR A 118 -10.74 0.07 -4.37
N LEU A 119 -10.51 -1.03 -5.07
CA LEU A 119 -11.18 -1.32 -6.34
C LEU A 119 -12.71 -1.35 -6.20
N ALA A 120 -13.21 -1.90 -5.09
CA ALA A 120 -14.65 -2.03 -4.87
C ALA A 120 -15.34 -0.70 -4.52
N ILE A 121 -14.67 0.21 -3.79
CA ILE A 121 -15.32 1.37 -3.18
C ILE A 121 -14.70 2.73 -3.55
N THR A 122 -13.70 2.76 -4.44
CA THR A 122 -13.08 4.01 -4.90
C THR A 122 -13.03 4.08 -6.43
N LYS A 123 -12.58 5.22 -6.95
CA LYS A 123 -12.27 5.33 -8.36
C LYS A 123 -11.01 4.55 -8.72
N PRO A 124 -10.91 4.00 -9.93
CA PRO A 124 -9.73 3.22 -10.37
C PRO A 124 -8.39 3.93 -10.19
N ASP A 125 -8.35 5.24 -10.34
CA ASP A 125 -7.12 6.04 -10.22
C ASP A 125 -6.47 5.91 -8.84
N VAL A 126 -7.25 5.72 -7.77
CA VAL A 126 -6.74 5.52 -6.41
C VAL A 126 -5.91 4.23 -6.32
N THR A 127 -6.44 3.15 -6.88
CA THR A 127 -5.71 1.86 -6.95
C THR A 127 -4.53 1.94 -7.90
N LYS A 128 -4.69 2.60 -9.07
CA LYS A 128 -3.59 2.79 -10.02
C LYS A 128 -2.39 3.48 -9.38
N ALA A 129 -2.61 4.47 -8.55
CA ALA A 129 -1.54 5.16 -7.82
C ALA A 129 -0.82 4.23 -6.81
N LEU A 130 -1.52 3.29 -6.16
CA LEU A 130 -0.89 2.25 -5.33
C LEU A 130 0.01 1.32 -6.15
N LEU A 131 -0.44 0.93 -7.34
CA LEU A 131 0.38 0.12 -8.25
C LEU A 131 1.60 0.90 -8.76
N GLN A 132 1.41 2.20 -9.04
CA GLN A 132 2.50 3.09 -9.45
C GLN A 132 3.57 3.21 -8.36
N TYR A 133 3.18 3.27 -7.09
CA TYR A 133 4.13 3.21 -5.98
C TYR A 133 5.04 1.98 -6.09
N ARG A 134 4.50 0.80 -6.37
CA ARG A 134 5.32 -0.43 -6.55
C ARG A 134 6.24 -0.34 -7.76
N HIS A 135 5.78 0.18 -8.88
CA HIS A 135 6.64 0.42 -10.03
C HIS A 135 7.80 1.36 -9.68
N ASN A 136 7.53 2.46 -8.98
CA ASN A 136 8.54 3.41 -8.53
C ASN A 136 9.60 2.78 -7.59
N GLN A 137 9.23 1.68 -6.90
CA GLN A 137 10.10 0.92 -6.01
C GLN A 137 10.90 -0.20 -6.72
N LEU A 138 10.69 -0.40 -8.01
CA LEU A 138 11.31 -1.50 -8.76
C LEU A 138 12.85 -1.53 -8.68
N PRO A 139 13.58 -0.39 -8.73
CA PRO A 139 15.03 -0.39 -8.51
C PRO A 139 15.46 -0.97 -7.17
N GLY A 140 14.73 -0.69 -6.10
CA GLY A 140 14.94 -1.28 -4.77
C GLY A 140 14.68 -2.79 -4.76
N ALA A 141 13.65 -3.25 -5.48
CA ALA A 141 13.35 -4.68 -5.60
C ALA A 141 14.45 -5.45 -6.35
N TYR A 142 15.04 -4.88 -7.40
CA TYR A 142 16.22 -5.45 -8.07
C TYR A 142 17.44 -5.50 -7.14
N HIS A 143 17.67 -4.45 -6.37
CA HIS A 143 18.75 -4.42 -5.38
C HIS A 143 18.54 -5.53 -4.34
N ASN A 144 17.34 -5.66 -3.77
CA ASN A 144 17.02 -6.65 -2.77
C ASN A 144 17.19 -8.09 -3.27
N ALA A 145 16.79 -8.39 -4.50
CA ALA A 145 17.05 -9.70 -5.11
C ALA A 145 18.55 -9.98 -5.26
N LYS A 146 19.32 -8.99 -5.70
CA LYS A 146 20.77 -9.08 -5.88
C LYS A 146 21.49 -9.35 -4.55
N GLU A 147 21.11 -8.71 -3.45
CA GLU A 147 21.68 -8.96 -2.12
C GLU A 147 21.47 -10.41 -1.66
N GLN A 148 20.44 -11.08 -2.16
CA GLN A 148 20.18 -12.49 -1.91
C GLN A 148 20.80 -13.42 -2.98
N GLY A 149 21.61 -12.88 -3.89
CA GLY A 149 22.25 -13.65 -4.97
C GLY A 149 21.29 -14.14 -6.05
N LEU A 150 20.10 -13.53 -6.19
CA LEU A 150 19.07 -13.90 -7.16
C LEU A 150 18.90 -12.83 -8.24
N PRO A 151 18.61 -13.20 -9.48
CA PRO A 151 18.24 -12.27 -10.54
C PRO A 151 16.77 -11.83 -10.40
N GLY A 152 16.41 -10.80 -11.16
CA GLY A 152 15.06 -10.28 -11.17
C GLY A 152 14.79 -9.33 -10.02
N ALA A 153 13.53 -9.13 -9.70
CA ALA A 153 13.08 -8.20 -8.68
C ALA A 153 12.41 -8.95 -7.51
N LEU A 154 12.86 -8.70 -6.29
CA LEU A 154 12.23 -9.16 -5.06
C LEU A 154 11.82 -7.93 -4.25
N PHE A 155 10.55 -7.62 -4.24
CA PHE A 155 10.05 -6.50 -3.43
C PHE A 155 10.31 -6.74 -1.94
N PRO A 156 10.66 -5.68 -1.18
CA PRO A 156 10.86 -5.78 0.26
C PRO A 156 9.61 -6.30 0.98
N MET A 157 9.79 -6.99 2.09
CA MET A 157 8.68 -7.35 2.97
C MET A 157 8.13 -6.11 3.67
N VAL A 158 9.05 -5.28 4.18
CA VAL A 158 8.73 -4.03 4.89
C VAL A 158 9.50 -2.89 4.26
N THR A 159 8.80 -1.84 3.83
CA THR A 159 9.48 -0.71 3.20
C THR A 159 8.73 0.60 3.31
N PHE A 160 9.50 1.70 3.26
CA PHE A 160 8.98 3.05 3.03
C PHE A 160 9.34 3.58 1.65
N ASN A 161 10.48 3.17 1.10
CA ASN A 161 11.09 3.75 -0.10
C ASN A 161 11.64 2.70 -1.10
N GLY A 162 11.26 1.44 -0.96
CA GLY A 162 11.74 0.34 -1.81
C GLY A 162 12.95 -0.41 -1.25
N ILE A 163 13.58 0.09 -0.18
CA ILE A 163 14.64 -0.59 0.53
C ILE A 163 14.02 -1.44 1.65
N GLU A 164 14.51 -2.66 1.83
CA GLU A 164 14.10 -3.53 2.93
C GLU A 164 14.43 -2.90 4.28
N CYS A 165 13.40 -2.59 5.07
CA CYS A 165 13.52 -1.95 6.38
C CYS A 165 13.49 -2.95 7.52
N HIS A 166 13.27 -4.19 7.22
CA HIS A 166 13.27 -5.26 8.19
C HIS A 166 14.72 -5.67 8.48
N ASN A 167 15.09 -5.84 9.73
CA ASN A 167 16.48 -6.13 10.08
C ASN A 167 16.78 -7.62 10.25
N GLU A 168 16.42 -8.27 11.34
CA GLU A 168 16.99 -9.58 11.71
C GLU A 168 15.96 -10.74 11.70
N TRP A 169 14.76 -10.51 11.22
CA TRP A 169 13.70 -11.51 11.25
C TRP A 169 13.73 -12.41 10.01
N GLU A 170 13.89 -13.71 10.19
CA GLU A 170 14.05 -14.68 9.10
C GLU A 170 12.89 -14.66 8.09
N ILE A 171 11.68 -14.37 8.55
CA ILE A 171 10.48 -14.31 7.72
C ILE A 171 10.64 -13.34 6.53
N THR A 172 11.49 -12.33 6.64
CA THR A 172 11.81 -11.40 5.56
C THR A 172 12.32 -12.12 4.31
N PHE A 173 13.10 -13.17 4.49
CA PHE A 173 13.69 -13.96 3.41
C PHE A 173 12.80 -15.12 2.96
N GLU A 174 11.84 -15.50 3.77
CA GLU A 174 11.01 -16.68 3.57
C GLU A 174 9.62 -16.35 3.05
N GLU A 175 9.02 -15.24 3.50
CA GLU A 175 7.67 -14.82 3.11
C GLU A 175 7.66 -14.10 1.75
N ILE A 176 8.10 -14.82 0.74
CA ILE A 176 8.34 -14.27 -0.59
C ILE A 176 7.09 -14.22 -1.49
N HIS A 177 5.94 -14.73 -1.03
CA HIS A 177 4.69 -14.67 -1.80
C HIS A 177 4.25 -13.23 -2.11
N ARG A 178 4.67 -12.24 -1.29
CA ARG A 178 4.48 -10.81 -1.59
C ARG A 178 4.92 -10.43 -3.01
N ASN A 179 5.91 -11.14 -3.53
CA ASN A 179 6.44 -10.95 -4.87
C ASN A 179 5.53 -11.49 -5.99
N ALA A 180 4.44 -12.14 -5.62
CA ALA A 180 3.38 -12.56 -6.51
C ALA A 180 2.05 -11.85 -6.18
N ASP A 181 1.86 -11.40 -4.95
CA ASP A 181 0.69 -10.59 -4.56
C ASP A 181 0.65 -9.27 -5.34
N ILE A 182 1.81 -8.66 -5.61
CA ILE A 182 1.92 -7.44 -6.44
C ILE A 182 1.50 -7.70 -7.91
N PRO A 183 2.06 -8.67 -8.64
CA PRO A 183 1.53 -9.09 -9.94
C PRO A 183 0.03 -9.40 -9.95
N HIS A 184 -0.46 -10.09 -8.92
CA HIS A 184 -1.88 -10.39 -8.77
C HIS A 184 -2.74 -9.13 -8.65
N ALA A 185 -2.30 -8.13 -7.88
CA ALA A 185 -2.98 -6.84 -7.79
C ALA A 185 -3.02 -6.09 -9.13
N ILE A 186 -1.95 -6.18 -9.94
CA ILE A 186 -1.91 -5.61 -11.30
C ILE A 186 -2.95 -6.29 -12.20
N ALA A 187 -3.01 -7.63 -12.16
CA ALA A 187 -4.01 -8.39 -12.93
C ALA A 187 -5.44 -8.05 -12.48
N MET A 188 -5.67 -8.04 -11.17
CA MET A 188 -6.97 -7.70 -10.59
C MET A 188 -7.44 -6.29 -11.01
N TYR A 189 -6.55 -5.30 -10.99
CA TYR A 189 -6.86 -3.95 -11.47
C TYR A 189 -7.30 -3.99 -12.93
N THR A 190 -6.52 -4.66 -13.79
CA THR A 190 -6.82 -4.74 -15.23
C THR A 190 -8.13 -5.47 -15.50
N GLU A 191 -8.38 -6.59 -14.84
CA GLU A 191 -9.60 -7.37 -14.99
C GLU A 191 -10.85 -6.63 -14.49
N TYR A 192 -10.71 -5.95 -13.35
CA TYR A 192 -11.84 -5.23 -12.73
C TYR A 192 -12.21 -3.95 -13.48
N THR A 193 -11.23 -3.21 -13.95
CA THR A 193 -11.45 -1.90 -14.59
C THR A 193 -11.57 -1.98 -16.11
N GLY A 194 -11.03 -3.01 -16.74
CA GLY A 194 -10.82 -3.10 -18.20
C GLY A 194 -9.71 -2.19 -18.72
N ASP A 195 -8.99 -1.48 -17.85
CA ASP A 195 -7.85 -0.60 -18.21
C ASP A 195 -6.55 -1.39 -18.25
N ASP A 196 -6.05 -1.67 -19.44
CA ASP A 196 -4.77 -2.33 -19.67
C ASP A 196 -3.59 -1.36 -19.85
N SER A 197 -3.85 -0.06 -19.76
CA SER A 197 -2.81 0.97 -19.97
C SER A 197 -1.68 0.87 -18.97
N TYR A 198 -1.99 0.61 -17.69
CA TYR A 198 -0.98 0.44 -16.66
C TYR A 198 -0.07 -0.76 -16.94
N VAL A 199 -0.65 -1.91 -17.29
CA VAL A 199 0.14 -3.11 -17.64
C VAL A 199 1.08 -2.83 -18.81
N LYS A 200 0.59 -2.15 -19.85
CA LYS A 200 1.36 -1.85 -21.05
C LYS A 200 2.52 -0.89 -20.82
N ASN A 201 2.36 0.06 -19.93
CA ASN A 201 3.35 1.12 -19.72
C ASN A 201 4.30 0.79 -18.57
N GLU A 202 3.79 0.51 -17.38
CA GLU A 202 4.57 0.36 -16.14
C GLU A 202 4.53 -1.07 -15.57
N GLY A 203 3.35 -1.68 -15.59
CA GLY A 203 3.12 -2.98 -14.95
C GLY A 203 3.95 -4.11 -15.56
N MET A 204 4.24 -4.06 -16.86
CA MET A 204 5.06 -5.09 -17.53
C MET A 204 6.46 -5.19 -16.93
N ASP A 205 7.08 -4.09 -16.56
CA ASP A 205 8.41 -4.10 -15.93
C ASP A 205 8.37 -4.82 -14.58
N VAL A 206 7.32 -4.62 -13.80
CA VAL A 206 7.09 -5.32 -12.53
C VAL A 206 6.88 -6.81 -12.77
N LEU A 207 6.02 -7.18 -13.72
CA LEU A 207 5.72 -8.58 -14.06
C LEU A 207 6.97 -9.32 -14.52
N VAL A 208 7.74 -8.74 -15.42
CA VAL A 208 8.99 -9.35 -15.93
C VAL A 208 10.04 -9.45 -14.81
N GLY A 209 10.18 -8.41 -14.00
CA GLY A 209 11.12 -8.42 -12.88
C GLY A 209 10.83 -9.53 -11.87
N THR A 210 9.58 -9.66 -11.45
CA THR A 210 9.13 -10.68 -10.50
C THR A 210 9.17 -12.08 -11.11
N ALA A 211 8.78 -12.26 -12.37
CA ALA A 211 8.86 -13.54 -13.06
C ALA A 211 10.31 -14.07 -13.16
N ARG A 212 11.29 -13.20 -13.42
CA ARG A 212 12.72 -13.57 -13.41
C ARG A 212 13.19 -14.04 -12.05
N PHE A 213 12.74 -13.39 -10.97
CA PHE A 213 13.01 -13.84 -9.61
C PHE A 213 12.44 -15.24 -9.37
N TRP A 214 11.17 -15.47 -9.68
CA TRP A 214 10.51 -16.77 -9.48
C TRP A 214 11.18 -17.89 -10.26
N ALA A 215 11.54 -17.64 -11.52
CA ALA A 215 12.23 -18.61 -12.36
C ALA A 215 13.58 -19.06 -11.77
N ALA A 216 14.28 -18.18 -11.06
CA ALA A 216 15.54 -18.51 -10.40
C ALA A 216 15.35 -19.07 -8.98
N ARG A 217 14.24 -18.73 -8.30
CA ARG A 217 13.99 -19.14 -6.91
C ARG A 217 13.54 -20.59 -6.79
N VAL A 218 12.90 -21.13 -7.80
CA VAL A 218 12.54 -22.56 -7.87
C VAL A 218 13.67 -23.38 -8.47
N HIS A 219 13.75 -24.66 -8.12
CA HIS A 219 14.74 -25.56 -8.72
C HIS A 219 14.11 -26.91 -9.09
N TRP A 220 14.69 -27.55 -10.11
CA TRP A 220 14.24 -28.83 -10.58
C TRP A 220 14.71 -29.97 -9.69
N SER A 221 13.79 -30.69 -9.08
CA SER A 221 14.07 -31.91 -8.33
C SER A 221 14.02 -33.13 -9.25
N LYS A 222 15.16 -33.70 -9.58
CA LYS A 222 15.25 -34.93 -10.39
C LYS A 222 14.48 -36.09 -9.74
N TRP A 223 14.56 -36.20 -8.42
CA TRP A 223 13.90 -37.29 -7.70
C TRP A 223 12.36 -37.14 -7.71
N ARG A 224 11.86 -35.93 -7.57
CA ARG A 224 10.41 -35.66 -7.58
C ARG A 224 9.84 -35.45 -8.99
N ASN A 225 10.72 -35.32 -9.99
CA ASN A 225 10.39 -34.98 -11.37
C ASN A 225 9.48 -33.73 -11.47
N LYS A 226 9.80 -32.68 -10.70
CA LYS A 226 9.07 -31.41 -10.69
C LYS A 226 9.91 -30.28 -10.09
N TYR A 227 9.48 -29.06 -10.32
CA TYR A 227 10.03 -27.92 -9.61
C TYR A 227 9.63 -27.94 -8.13
N VAL A 228 10.54 -27.53 -7.28
CA VAL A 228 10.36 -27.44 -5.83
C VAL A 228 10.88 -26.10 -5.33
N MET A 229 10.37 -25.69 -4.18
CA MET A 229 10.76 -24.46 -3.48
C MET A 229 10.96 -24.80 -2.01
N HIS A 230 12.13 -24.47 -1.47
CA HIS A 230 12.49 -24.74 -0.08
C HIS A 230 12.61 -23.47 0.74
N GLY A 231 12.42 -23.57 2.04
CA GLY A 231 12.63 -22.49 2.98
C GLY A 231 11.75 -21.28 2.67
N VAL A 232 10.45 -21.45 2.78
CA VAL A 232 9.47 -20.37 2.59
C VAL A 232 8.48 -20.35 3.75
N THR A 233 7.91 -19.17 3.98
CA THR A 233 6.78 -18.96 4.88
C THR A 233 5.59 -18.52 4.03
N GLY A 234 4.45 -19.13 4.25
CA GLY A 234 3.19 -18.73 3.61
C GLY A 234 2.46 -17.65 4.42
N PRO A 235 1.23 -17.29 4.03
CA PRO A 235 0.41 -16.33 4.78
C PRO A 235 0.10 -16.73 6.22
N ASN A 236 0.22 -18.01 6.54
CA ASN A 236 0.22 -18.50 7.92
C ASN A 236 1.64 -18.43 8.48
N GLU A 237 1.98 -17.32 9.10
CA GLU A 237 3.31 -17.00 9.60
C GLU A 237 3.76 -17.84 10.79
N TYR A 238 2.89 -18.71 11.32
CA TYR A 238 3.27 -19.67 12.39
C TYR A 238 4.07 -20.87 11.86
N GLU A 239 4.07 -21.10 10.54
CA GLU A 239 4.80 -22.19 9.90
C GLU A 239 5.93 -21.64 9.03
N ASN A 240 7.05 -21.34 9.66
CA ASN A 240 8.24 -20.80 9.02
C ASN A 240 9.09 -21.91 8.40
N ASN A 241 9.91 -21.54 7.42
CA ASN A 241 10.93 -22.38 6.80
C ASN A 241 10.40 -23.73 6.30
N VAL A 242 9.21 -23.70 5.71
CA VAL A 242 8.59 -24.91 5.14
C VAL A 242 8.96 -25.10 3.67
N ASN A 243 8.82 -26.32 3.19
CA ASN A 243 9.11 -26.65 1.80
C ASN A 243 7.82 -26.80 0.99
N ASN A 244 7.81 -26.21 -0.20
CA ASN A 244 6.69 -26.32 -1.15
C ASN A 244 5.36 -25.85 -0.53
N ASN A 245 5.39 -24.74 0.22
CA ASN A 245 4.16 -24.12 0.72
C ASN A 245 3.16 -23.98 -0.42
N TRP A 246 1.92 -24.39 -0.18
CA TRP A 246 0.91 -24.45 -1.24
C TRP A 246 0.59 -23.07 -1.82
N PHE A 247 0.37 -22.08 -0.94
CA PHE A 247 0.04 -20.72 -1.38
C PHE A 247 1.17 -20.12 -2.20
N THR A 248 2.38 -20.07 -1.64
CA THR A 248 3.57 -19.51 -2.31
C THR A 248 3.85 -20.21 -3.64
N SER A 249 3.73 -21.55 -3.68
CA SER A 249 3.94 -22.31 -4.91
C SER A 249 2.86 -22.08 -5.97
N THR A 250 1.61 -21.88 -5.55
CA THR A 250 0.50 -21.57 -6.45
C THR A 250 0.68 -20.18 -7.06
N MET A 251 1.01 -19.20 -6.24
CA MET A 251 1.26 -17.83 -6.68
C MET A 251 2.48 -17.72 -7.61
N ALA A 252 3.55 -18.45 -7.30
CA ALA A 252 4.74 -18.50 -8.17
C ALA A 252 4.48 -19.17 -9.53
N ARG A 253 3.51 -20.09 -9.61
CA ARG A 253 3.11 -20.77 -10.84
C ARG A 253 2.21 -19.90 -11.72
N TRP A 254 1.36 -19.12 -11.08
CA TRP A 254 0.41 -18.24 -11.74
C TRP A 254 1.12 -17.15 -12.53
#